data_7fc64f653138e5200f8c02ca90c89c5b
#
_entry.id   7fc64f653138e5200f8c02ca90c89c5b
#
_cell.length_a   1.000
_cell.length_b   1.000
_cell.length_c   1.000
_cell.angle_alpha   90.00
_cell.angle_beta   90.00
_cell.angle_gamma   90.00
#
_symmetry.space_group_name_H-M   'P 1'
#
loop_
_entity.id
_entity.type
_entity.pdbx_description
1 polymer ?
#
loop_
_entity_poly.entity_id
_entity_poly.type
_entity_poly.pdbx_seq_one_letter_code
_entity_poly.pdbx_strand_id
1 'polypeptide(L)'
;TLDLVDEFAKDFIYPMVRGNAIYESQYLLGTSIARPLIAKAQIEIAREFDATALAHGATGKGNDQCRFELTFSALAPDLKILAPWRDADFRKTFPGRQQMIEYCKDHNIDVEASASKPYSMDRNLWHISYEAGILEDPWFDPTTPDNREMYKLTVDPEVAPDEAQYIELDFEQGDCVAIDGQSGSPSEIIKKLNEIAGKHGIGRVDLVE
;
A
#
# COMPACT_ATOMS: atom_id res chain seq x y z
N THR A 1 9.87 -4.04 -14.67
CA THR A 1 8.66 -3.83 -13.86
C THR A 1 7.82 -5.09 -13.95
N LEU A 2 7.33 -5.58 -12.80
CA LEU A 2 6.38 -6.70 -12.70
C LEU A 2 5.01 -6.14 -12.32
N ASP A 3 3.96 -6.70 -12.91
CA ASP A 3 2.58 -6.52 -12.45
C ASP A 3 2.21 -7.69 -11.54
N LEU A 4 1.92 -7.40 -10.28
CA LEU A 4 1.58 -8.37 -9.24
C LEU A 4 0.13 -8.23 -8.77
N VAL A 5 -0.70 -7.44 -9.47
CA VAL A 5 -2.04 -7.08 -9.01
C VAL A 5 -2.94 -8.31 -8.89
N ASP A 6 -2.91 -9.21 -9.86
CA ASP A 6 -3.74 -10.43 -9.83
C ASP A 6 -3.27 -11.42 -8.75
N GLU A 7 -1.95 -11.62 -8.60
CA GLU A 7 -1.40 -12.44 -7.53
C GLU A 7 -1.72 -11.85 -6.15
N PHE A 8 -1.61 -10.53 -6.02
CA PHE A 8 -1.97 -9.83 -4.79
C PHE A 8 -3.44 -10.05 -4.40
N ALA A 9 -4.35 -9.91 -5.35
CA ALA A 9 -5.77 -10.13 -5.11
C ALA A 9 -6.07 -11.57 -4.70
N LYS A 10 -5.60 -12.52 -5.51
CA LYS A 10 -5.94 -13.94 -5.38
C LYS A 10 -5.27 -14.62 -4.19
N ASP A 11 -3.95 -14.41 -4.04
CA ASP A 11 -3.14 -15.22 -3.13
C ASP A 11 -2.85 -14.52 -1.79
N PHE A 12 -3.19 -13.23 -1.67
CA PHE A 12 -2.99 -12.44 -0.45
C PHE A 12 -4.29 -11.82 0.07
N ILE A 13 -5.02 -11.04 -0.74
CA ILE A 13 -6.24 -10.36 -0.26
C ILE A 13 -7.35 -11.36 0.02
N TYR A 14 -7.69 -12.25 -0.91
CA TYR A 14 -8.79 -13.21 -0.72
C TYR A 14 -8.57 -14.14 0.48
N PRO A 15 -7.38 -14.76 0.67
CA PRO A 15 -7.12 -15.53 1.89
C PRO A 15 -7.24 -14.71 3.18
N MET A 16 -6.80 -13.45 3.16
CA MET A 16 -6.94 -12.54 4.29
C MET A 16 -8.42 -12.24 4.61
N VAL A 17 -9.22 -11.99 3.57
CA VAL A 17 -10.68 -11.77 3.72
C VAL A 17 -11.37 -13.02 4.26
N ARG A 18 -11.08 -14.21 3.71
CA ARG A 18 -11.61 -15.48 4.24
C ARG A 18 -11.23 -15.72 5.69
N GLY A 19 -10.00 -15.33 6.06
CA GLY A 19 -9.51 -15.41 7.43
C GLY A 19 -10.05 -14.33 8.36
N ASN A 20 -10.81 -13.36 7.83
CA ASN A 20 -11.26 -12.17 8.56
C ASN A 20 -10.11 -11.48 9.32
N ALA A 21 -8.95 -11.38 8.68
CA ALA A 21 -7.76 -10.80 9.28
C ALA A 21 -7.84 -9.27 9.20
N ILE A 22 -8.10 -8.65 10.33
CA ILE A 22 -8.19 -7.20 10.50
C ILE A 22 -7.36 -6.84 11.73
N TYR A 23 -6.47 -5.86 11.62
CA TYR A 23 -5.70 -5.38 12.76
C TYR A 23 -6.52 -4.36 13.56
N GLU A 24 -6.60 -4.57 14.88
CA GLU A 24 -7.36 -3.74 15.82
C GLU A 24 -8.81 -3.45 15.39
N SER A 25 -9.42 -4.43 14.71
CA SER A 25 -10.81 -4.39 14.22
C SER A 25 -11.11 -3.32 13.15
N GLN A 26 -10.10 -2.64 12.62
CA GLN A 26 -10.29 -1.54 11.68
C GLN A 26 -9.30 -1.56 10.51
N TYR A 27 -8.01 -1.82 10.75
CA TYR A 27 -6.99 -1.73 9.71
C TYR A 27 -6.93 -2.99 8.85
N LEU A 28 -7.10 -2.80 7.53
CA LEU A 28 -7.28 -3.87 6.56
C LEU A 28 -5.97 -4.53 6.06
N LEU A 29 -4.83 -4.24 6.68
CA LEU A 29 -3.53 -4.91 6.46
C LEU A 29 -2.97 -4.87 5.02
N GLY A 30 -3.49 -4.04 4.12
CA GLY A 30 -3.09 -4.05 2.71
C GLY A 30 -1.59 -3.82 2.50
N THR A 31 -0.99 -2.86 3.19
CA THR A 31 0.45 -2.64 3.16
C THR A 31 1.23 -3.80 3.75
N SER A 32 0.72 -4.39 4.83
CA SER A 32 1.38 -5.50 5.54
C SER A 32 1.51 -6.74 4.68
N ILE A 33 0.49 -7.06 3.86
CA ILE A 33 0.50 -8.23 2.99
C ILE A 33 1.12 -7.94 1.61
N ALA A 34 1.19 -6.68 1.18
CA ALA A 34 1.81 -6.31 -0.09
C ALA A 34 3.34 -6.46 -0.07
N ARG A 35 4.00 -6.11 1.05
CA ARG A 35 5.48 -6.16 1.14
C ARG A 35 6.04 -7.58 1.03
N PRO A 36 5.47 -8.61 1.66
CA PRO A 36 5.90 -10.00 1.46
C PRO A 36 5.76 -10.47 0.00
N LEU A 37 4.69 -10.10 -0.70
CA LEU A 37 4.54 -10.40 -2.13
C LEU A 37 5.64 -9.74 -2.97
N ILE A 38 5.90 -8.45 -2.76
CA ILE A 38 6.98 -7.73 -3.46
C ILE A 38 8.33 -8.40 -3.18
N ALA A 39 8.60 -8.76 -1.93
CA ALA A 39 9.83 -9.43 -1.54
C ALA A 39 9.98 -10.81 -2.21
N LYS A 40 8.90 -11.60 -2.27
CA LYS A 40 8.87 -12.88 -2.97
C LYS A 40 9.22 -12.71 -4.46
N ALA A 41 8.55 -11.80 -5.15
CA ALA A 41 8.79 -11.54 -6.56
C ALA A 41 10.22 -11.02 -6.81
N GLN A 42 10.77 -10.22 -5.89
CA GLN A 42 12.15 -9.76 -5.97
C GLN A 42 13.15 -10.92 -5.84
N ILE A 43 12.87 -11.91 -4.98
CA ILE A 43 13.68 -13.12 -4.84
C ILE A 43 13.64 -13.95 -6.14
N GLU A 44 12.47 -14.12 -6.73
CA GLU A 44 12.31 -14.86 -7.99
C GLU A 44 13.18 -14.24 -9.10
N ILE A 45 13.11 -12.91 -9.26
CA ILE A 45 13.99 -12.18 -10.20
C ILE A 45 15.47 -12.31 -9.84
N ALA A 46 15.82 -12.22 -8.56
CA ALA A 46 17.20 -12.37 -8.12
C ALA A 46 17.76 -13.75 -8.50
N ARG A 47 16.95 -14.81 -8.36
CA ARG A 47 17.34 -16.17 -8.79
C ARG A 47 17.46 -16.29 -10.30
N GLU A 48 16.55 -15.69 -11.06
CA GLU A 48 16.59 -15.71 -12.53
C GLU A 48 17.88 -15.06 -13.09
N PHE A 49 18.35 -14.00 -12.44
CA PHE A 49 19.54 -13.24 -12.85
C PHE A 49 20.81 -13.57 -12.06
N ASP A 50 20.84 -14.65 -11.29
CA ASP A 50 21.98 -15.05 -10.46
C ASP A 50 22.51 -13.92 -9.56
N ALA A 51 21.59 -13.07 -9.07
CA ALA A 51 21.94 -11.99 -8.18
C ALA A 51 22.42 -12.52 -6.81
N THR A 52 23.39 -11.87 -6.22
CA THR A 52 23.97 -12.27 -4.92
C THR A 52 23.43 -11.47 -3.75
N ALA A 53 22.58 -10.48 -4.02
CA ALA A 53 22.01 -9.60 -3.01
C ALA A 53 20.61 -9.10 -3.40
N LEU A 54 19.82 -8.82 -2.36
CA LEU A 54 18.51 -8.17 -2.43
C LEU A 54 18.60 -6.81 -1.76
N ALA A 55 17.93 -5.80 -2.30
CA ALA A 55 17.95 -4.46 -1.74
C ALA A 55 16.54 -3.91 -1.52
N HIS A 56 16.35 -3.14 -0.46
CA HIS A 56 15.14 -2.37 -0.23
C HIS A 56 15.44 -0.98 0.32
N GLY A 57 14.54 -0.02 0.07
CA GLY A 57 14.64 1.35 0.54
C GLY A 57 13.79 1.66 1.78
N ALA A 58 13.27 0.65 2.47
CA ALA A 58 12.47 0.87 3.67
C ALA A 58 13.31 1.52 4.78
N THR A 59 12.71 2.46 5.52
CA THR A 59 13.39 3.16 6.61
C THR A 59 13.72 2.21 7.77
N GLY A 60 14.79 2.48 8.50
CA GLY A 60 15.25 1.63 9.61
C GLY A 60 14.39 1.67 10.88
N LYS A 61 13.27 2.40 10.87
CA LYS A 61 12.35 2.53 12.00
C LYS A 61 10.93 2.01 11.70
N GLY A 62 10.63 1.70 10.42
CA GLY A 62 9.30 1.30 10.00
C GLY A 62 9.11 -0.21 9.94
N ASN A 63 7.85 -0.63 9.97
CA ASN A 63 7.43 -2.03 9.86
C ASN A 63 7.83 -2.66 8.51
N ASP A 64 7.95 -1.86 7.45
CA ASP A 64 8.25 -2.34 6.11
C ASP A 64 9.63 -2.98 6.01
N GLN A 65 10.62 -2.47 6.73
CA GLN A 65 11.93 -3.11 6.83
C GLN A 65 11.79 -4.56 7.32
N CYS A 66 11.07 -4.76 8.42
CA CYS A 66 10.84 -6.10 8.98
C CYS A 66 10.12 -7.00 7.98
N ARG A 67 9.11 -6.51 7.30
CA ARG A 67 8.33 -7.28 6.30
C ARG A 67 9.20 -7.76 5.15
N PHE A 68 10.04 -6.89 4.59
CA PHE A 68 10.99 -7.27 3.54
C PHE A 68 12.04 -8.26 4.08
N GLU A 69 12.73 -7.93 5.16
CA GLU A 69 13.85 -8.72 5.64
C GLU A 69 13.45 -10.10 6.18
N LEU A 70 12.30 -10.21 6.85
CA LEU A 70 11.76 -11.50 7.29
C LEU A 70 11.42 -12.38 6.09
N THR A 71 10.82 -11.82 5.05
CA THR A 71 10.51 -12.57 3.83
C THR A 71 11.79 -13.00 3.10
N PHE A 72 12.76 -12.11 2.94
CA PHE A 72 14.06 -12.43 2.36
C PHE A 72 14.78 -13.53 3.14
N SER A 73 14.83 -13.41 4.46
CA SER A 73 15.48 -14.39 5.32
C SER A 73 14.80 -15.75 5.31
N ALA A 74 13.48 -15.79 5.17
CA ALA A 74 12.71 -17.03 5.12
C ALA A 74 12.84 -17.77 3.77
N LEU A 75 12.84 -17.02 2.66
CA LEU A 75 12.78 -17.60 1.31
C LEU A 75 14.14 -17.65 0.60
N ALA A 76 15.08 -16.80 0.98
CA ALA A 76 16.41 -16.72 0.36
C ALA A 76 17.49 -16.37 1.40
N PRO A 77 17.72 -17.23 2.41
CA PRO A 77 18.65 -16.98 3.50
C PRO A 77 20.13 -16.90 3.05
N ASP A 78 20.43 -17.35 1.86
CA ASP A 78 21.76 -17.33 1.24
C ASP A 78 22.06 -15.99 0.53
N LEU A 79 21.05 -15.16 0.25
CA LEU A 79 21.25 -13.87 -0.40
C LEU A 79 21.53 -12.77 0.62
N LYS A 80 22.49 -11.89 0.26
CA LYS A 80 22.81 -10.74 1.10
C LYS A 80 21.70 -9.70 1.05
N ILE A 81 21.31 -9.14 2.19
CA ILE A 81 20.35 -8.04 2.27
C ILE A 81 21.09 -6.70 2.33
N LEU A 82 20.72 -5.79 1.42
CA LEU A 82 21.22 -4.42 1.36
C LEU A 82 20.09 -3.48 1.76
N ALA A 83 20.21 -2.91 2.95
CA ALA A 83 19.27 -1.96 3.52
C ALA A 83 19.97 -0.65 3.85
N PRO A 84 20.08 0.32 2.92
CA PRO A 84 20.87 1.55 3.10
C PRO A 84 20.52 2.32 4.36
N TRP A 85 19.25 2.38 4.75
CA TRP A 85 18.80 3.05 5.97
C TRP A 85 19.32 2.44 7.27
N ARG A 86 19.88 1.24 7.23
CA ARG A 86 20.61 0.62 8.37
C ARG A 86 22.08 0.99 8.39
N ASP A 87 22.63 1.43 7.26
CA ASP A 87 24.03 1.83 7.14
C ASP A 87 24.25 3.20 7.79
N ALA A 88 25.28 3.28 8.64
CA ALA A 88 25.58 4.48 9.40
C ALA A 88 26.13 5.61 8.52
N ASP A 89 26.90 5.27 7.49
CA ASP A 89 27.50 6.27 6.60
C ASP A 89 26.48 6.80 5.61
N PHE A 90 25.55 5.94 5.13
CA PHE A 90 24.40 6.38 4.37
C PHE A 90 23.55 7.38 5.15
N ARG A 91 23.24 7.09 6.41
CA ARG A 91 22.45 7.99 7.27
C ARG A 91 23.14 9.30 7.60
N LYS A 92 24.48 9.33 7.63
CA LYS A 92 25.23 10.59 7.77
C LYS A 92 25.14 11.45 6.51
N THR A 93 25.21 10.82 5.34
CA THR A 93 25.10 11.50 4.05
C THR A 93 23.67 12.00 3.80
N PHE A 94 22.68 11.20 4.18
CA PHE A 94 21.25 11.50 4.00
C PHE A 94 20.50 11.52 5.34
N PRO A 95 20.69 12.57 6.16
CA PRO A 95 20.03 12.65 7.47
C PRO A 95 18.50 12.82 7.39
N GLY A 96 17.99 13.22 6.23
CA GLY A 96 16.57 13.42 6.01
C GLY A 96 16.16 13.49 4.54
N ARG A 97 14.85 13.65 4.33
CA ARG A 97 14.23 13.70 3.01
C ARG A 97 14.76 14.85 2.15
N GLN A 98 15.04 16.00 2.73
CA GLN A 98 15.51 17.18 2.00
C GLN A 98 16.83 16.92 1.29
N GLN A 99 17.81 16.32 1.98
CA GLN A 99 19.11 15.99 1.40
C GLN A 99 19.01 14.97 0.26
N MET A 100 18.07 14.02 0.37
CA MET A 100 17.80 13.10 -0.73
C MET A 100 17.20 13.80 -1.94
N ILE A 101 16.27 14.75 -1.74
CA ILE A 101 15.70 15.54 -2.84
C ILE A 101 16.76 16.40 -3.51
N GLU A 102 17.65 17.03 -2.74
CA GLU A 102 18.78 17.79 -3.26
C GLU A 102 19.71 16.90 -4.09
N TYR A 103 20.08 15.74 -3.55
CA TYR A 103 20.88 14.75 -4.29
C TYR A 103 20.23 14.31 -5.61
N CYS A 104 18.93 14.04 -5.61
CA CYS A 104 18.21 13.69 -6.82
C CYS A 104 18.25 14.80 -7.87
N LYS A 105 18.11 16.07 -7.45
CA LYS A 105 18.22 17.23 -8.33
C LYS A 105 19.64 17.34 -8.94
N ASP A 106 20.66 17.23 -8.10
CA ASP A 106 22.06 17.35 -8.54
C ASP A 106 22.48 16.24 -9.51
N HIS A 107 21.81 15.08 -9.44
CA HIS A 107 22.09 13.93 -10.29
C HIS A 107 21.06 13.70 -11.40
N ASN A 108 20.13 14.65 -11.63
CA ASN A 108 19.07 14.54 -12.62
C ASN A 108 18.22 13.27 -12.48
N ILE A 109 17.93 12.86 -11.24
CA ILE A 109 17.05 11.74 -10.92
C ILE A 109 15.64 12.31 -10.75
N ASP A 110 14.74 11.93 -11.65
CA ASP A 110 13.33 12.32 -11.54
C ASP A 110 12.65 11.61 -10.37
N VAL A 111 12.11 12.39 -9.43
CA VAL A 111 11.33 11.89 -8.31
C VAL A 111 10.03 12.68 -8.20
N GLU A 112 8.92 11.99 -8.04
CA GLU A 112 7.62 12.62 -7.77
C GLU A 112 7.54 13.27 -6.38
N ALA A 113 8.55 13.03 -5.54
CA ALA A 113 8.61 13.55 -4.19
C ALA A 113 8.83 15.06 -4.20
N SER A 114 7.78 15.83 -3.96
CA SER A 114 7.87 17.26 -3.72
C SER A 114 7.79 17.57 -2.23
N ALA A 115 8.42 18.66 -1.83
CA ALA A 115 8.27 19.20 -0.47
C ALA A 115 6.82 19.64 -0.13
N SER A 116 5.93 19.59 -1.12
CA SER A 116 4.55 20.07 -1.03
C SER A 116 3.51 19.01 -0.60
N LYS A 117 3.89 17.71 -0.48
CA LYS A 117 2.97 16.73 0.08
C LYS A 117 3.07 16.73 1.61
N PRO A 118 2.04 17.17 2.32
CA PRO A 118 2.10 17.36 3.77
C PRO A 118 2.03 16.04 4.57
N TYR A 119 1.82 14.91 3.93
CA TYR A 119 1.68 13.56 4.52
C TYR A 119 2.31 12.50 3.62
N SER A 120 2.52 11.30 4.17
CA SER A 120 2.87 10.10 3.42
C SER A 120 1.60 9.39 2.93
N MET A 121 1.69 8.71 1.78
CA MET A 121 0.59 7.97 1.20
C MET A 121 1.10 6.62 0.69
N ASP A 122 0.45 5.55 1.10
CA ASP A 122 0.75 4.18 0.65
C ASP A 122 -0.49 3.59 -0.02
N ARG A 123 -0.40 3.40 -1.34
CA ARG A 123 -1.52 2.95 -2.18
C ARG A 123 -1.28 1.56 -2.74
N ASN A 124 -2.27 0.69 -2.60
CA ASN A 124 -2.35 -0.60 -3.28
C ASN A 124 -3.77 -0.88 -3.77
N LEU A 125 -4.03 -2.07 -4.31
CA LEU A 125 -5.34 -2.47 -4.79
C LEU A 125 -6.41 -2.49 -3.67
N TRP A 126 -5.99 -2.82 -2.44
CA TRP A 126 -6.89 -3.06 -1.31
C TRP A 126 -7.30 -1.77 -0.59
N HIS A 127 -6.35 -0.85 -0.38
CA HIS A 127 -6.62 0.44 0.26
C HIS A 127 -5.53 1.48 -0.01
N ILE A 128 -5.78 2.70 0.45
CA ILE A 128 -4.77 3.74 0.62
C ILE A 128 -4.70 4.07 2.10
N SER A 129 -3.51 4.01 2.70
CA SER A 129 -3.22 4.61 4.00
C SER A 129 -2.55 5.97 3.83
N TYR A 130 -2.90 6.89 4.71
CA TYR A 130 -2.34 8.23 4.80
C TYR A 130 -1.78 8.37 6.21
N GLU A 131 -0.53 8.81 6.35
CA GLU A 131 0.14 8.91 7.65
C GLU A 131 1.21 10.00 7.65
N ALA A 132 1.71 10.35 8.82
CA ALA A 132 2.80 11.29 9.06
C ALA A 132 2.51 12.75 8.67
N GLY A 133 3.46 13.63 8.96
CA GLY A 133 3.38 15.05 8.62
C GLY A 133 2.23 15.76 9.32
N ILE A 134 1.36 16.42 8.57
CA ILE A 134 0.22 17.16 9.14
C ILE A 134 -0.79 16.25 9.85
N LEU A 135 -0.83 14.96 9.51
CA LEU A 135 -1.71 14.00 10.14
C LEU A 135 -1.28 13.60 11.56
N GLU A 136 -0.07 13.99 11.99
CA GLU A 136 0.39 13.84 13.38
C GLU A 136 -0.23 14.90 14.31
N ASP A 137 -0.86 15.93 13.76
CA ASP A 137 -1.64 16.90 14.54
C ASP A 137 -3.04 16.33 14.81
N PRO A 138 -3.39 15.98 16.07
CA PRO A 138 -4.70 15.42 16.40
C PRO A 138 -5.88 16.37 16.15
N TRP A 139 -5.61 17.64 15.89
CA TRP A 139 -6.61 18.67 15.54
C TRP A 139 -6.76 18.87 14.03
N PHE A 140 -5.95 18.20 13.23
CA PHE A 140 -6.09 18.27 11.78
C PHE A 140 -7.41 17.62 11.34
N ASP A 141 -8.25 18.38 10.66
CA ASP A 141 -9.52 17.92 10.12
C ASP A 141 -9.40 17.62 8.62
N PRO A 142 -9.36 16.32 8.22
CA PRO A 142 -9.28 15.94 6.82
C PRO A 142 -10.59 16.13 6.05
N THR A 143 -11.69 16.49 6.72
CA THR A 143 -13.01 16.66 6.09
C THR A 143 -13.28 18.08 5.59
N THR A 144 -12.43 19.04 5.94
CA THR A 144 -12.57 20.41 5.47
C THR A 144 -12.44 20.50 3.94
N PRO A 145 -13.08 21.50 3.29
CA PRO A 145 -13.00 21.66 1.83
C PRO A 145 -11.58 21.67 1.27
N ASP A 146 -10.65 22.28 1.99
CA ASP A 146 -9.24 22.39 1.57
C ASP A 146 -8.47 21.07 1.66
N ASN A 147 -8.93 20.13 2.49
CA ASN A 147 -8.27 18.84 2.78
C ASN A 147 -8.94 17.64 2.08
N ARG A 148 -10.15 17.81 1.54
CA ARG A 148 -10.95 16.71 0.91
C ARG A 148 -10.23 15.98 -0.21
N GLU A 149 -9.35 16.65 -0.95
CA GLU A 149 -8.58 16.06 -2.04
C GLU A 149 -7.58 15.00 -1.57
N MET A 150 -7.36 14.85 -0.26
CA MET A 150 -6.54 13.79 0.30
C MET A 150 -7.09 12.41 -0.10
N TYR A 151 -8.39 12.21 -0.01
CA TYR A 151 -9.04 10.92 -0.27
C TYR A 151 -9.14 10.63 -1.77
N LYS A 152 -8.29 9.73 -2.28
CA LYS A 152 -8.16 9.44 -3.73
C LYS A 152 -9.06 8.31 -4.24
N LEU A 153 -9.57 7.44 -3.35
CA LEU A 153 -10.44 6.33 -3.75
C LEU A 153 -11.92 6.63 -3.56
N THR A 154 -12.27 7.63 -2.75
CA THR A 154 -13.66 7.91 -2.39
C THR A 154 -14.00 9.36 -2.65
N VAL A 155 -15.21 9.61 -3.12
CA VAL A 155 -15.77 10.96 -3.12
C VAL A 155 -16.13 11.38 -1.69
N ASP A 156 -16.27 12.67 -1.47
CA ASP A 156 -16.75 13.17 -0.19
C ASP A 156 -18.19 12.70 0.05
N PRO A 157 -18.55 12.20 1.26
CA PRO A 157 -19.91 11.77 1.57
C PRO A 157 -20.97 12.84 1.32
N GLU A 158 -20.64 14.13 1.46
CA GLU A 158 -21.58 15.24 1.21
C GLU A 158 -21.92 15.43 -0.28
N VAL A 159 -21.09 14.90 -1.20
CA VAL A 159 -21.33 14.96 -2.65
C VAL A 159 -21.61 13.58 -3.25
N ALA A 160 -21.67 12.56 -2.42
CA ALA A 160 -22.07 11.22 -2.85
C ALA A 160 -23.54 11.21 -3.32
N PRO A 161 -23.95 10.27 -4.21
CA PRO A 161 -25.34 10.16 -4.63
C PRO A 161 -26.30 9.93 -3.45
N ASP A 162 -27.40 10.65 -3.43
CA ASP A 162 -28.48 10.45 -2.43
C ASP A 162 -29.26 9.15 -2.65
N GLU A 163 -29.27 8.64 -3.89
CA GLU A 163 -29.96 7.40 -4.23
C GLU A 163 -29.12 6.19 -3.84
N ALA A 164 -29.75 5.25 -3.13
CA ALA A 164 -29.12 3.99 -2.78
C ALA A 164 -28.89 3.13 -4.03
N GLN A 165 -27.69 2.57 -4.14
CA GLN A 165 -27.34 1.56 -5.14
C GLN A 165 -27.28 0.20 -4.47
N TYR A 166 -28.11 -0.75 -4.93
CA TYR A 166 -28.05 -2.14 -4.51
C TYR A 166 -27.12 -2.90 -5.45
N ILE A 167 -26.32 -3.78 -4.90
CA ILE A 167 -25.48 -4.70 -5.65
C ILE A 167 -25.67 -6.12 -5.12
N GLU A 168 -25.59 -7.11 -6.00
CA GLU A 168 -25.61 -8.53 -5.64
C GLU A 168 -24.19 -9.08 -5.73
N LEU A 169 -23.75 -9.79 -4.68
CA LEU A 169 -22.44 -10.40 -4.63
C LEU A 169 -22.57 -11.91 -4.55
N ASP A 170 -21.96 -12.63 -5.49
CA ASP A 170 -21.90 -14.08 -5.50
C ASP A 170 -20.61 -14.56 -4.86
N PHE A 171 -20.72 -15.57 -4.00
CA PHE A 171 -19.59 -16.14 -3.28
C PHE A 171 -19.45 -17.63 -3.55
N GLU A 172 -18.21 -18.06 -3.83
CA GLU A 172 -17.83 -19.47 -3.88
C GLU A 172 -16.69 -19.74 -2.90
N GLN A 173 -16.89 -20.68 -1.98
CA GLN A 173 -15.89 -21.08 -0.98
C GLN A 173 -15.34 -19.88 -0.13
N GLY A 174 -16.12 -18.81 0.00
CA GLY A 174 -15.76 -17.60 0.73
C GLY A 174 -15.08 -16.51 -0.09
N ASP A 175 -14.85 -16.73 -1.37
CA ASP A 175 -14.36 -15.73 -2.31
C ASP A 175 -15.51 -15.09 -3.09
N CYS A 176 -15.51 -13.77 -3.23
CA CYS A 176 -16.44 -13.07 -4.11
C CYS A 176 -16.05 -13.34 -5.57
N VAL A 177 -16.95 -13.92 -6.35
CA VAL A 177 -16.67 -14.38 -7.72
C VAL A 177 -17.46 -13.62 -8.78
N ALA A 178 -18.54 -12.91 -8.39
CA ALA A 178 -19.30 -12.07 -9.31
C ALA A 178 -19.95 -10.87 -8.60
N ILE A 179 -20.27 -9.84 -9.38
CA ILE A 179 -21.05 -8.65 -8.99
C ILE A 179 -22.17 -8.50 -9.99
N ASP A 180 -23.41 -8.45 -9.51
CA ASP A 180 -24.62 -8.34 -10.36
C ASP A 180 -24.66 -9.40 -11.48
N GLY A 181 -24.26 -10.65 -11.14
CA GLY A 181 -24.20 -11.78 -12.07
C GLY A 181 -23.03 -11.72 -13.08
N GLN A 182 -22.14 -10.74 -12.99
CA GLN A 182 -20.97 -10.62 -13.84
C GLN A 182 -19.75 -11.16 -13.11
N SER A 183 -19.25 -12.31 -13.55
CA SER A 183 -18.03 -12.92 -13.02
C SER A 183 -16.79 -12.14 -13.45
N GLY A 184 -15.76 -12.18 -12.61
CA GLY A 184 -14.47 -11.55 -12.89
C GLY A 184 -13.33 -12.22 -12.13
N SER A 185 -12.09 -11.87 -12.48
CA SER A 185 -10.94 -12.23 -11.69
C SER A 185 -10.98 -11.52 -10.32
N PRO A 186 -10.29 -12.04 -9.28
CA PRO A 186 -10.22 -11.38 -7.98
C PRO A 186 -9.85 -9.90 -8.04
N SER A 187 -8.89 -9.54 -8.90
CA SER A 187 -8.48 -8.14 -9.05
C SER A 187 -9.55 -7.27 -9.73
N GLU A 188 -10.28 -7.80 -10.71
CA GLU A 188 -11.39 -7.10 -11.38
C GLU A 188 -12.55 -6.87 -10.42
N ILE A 189 -12.91 -7.89 -9.63
CA ILE A 189 -13.95 -7.78 -8.60
C ILE A 189 -13.60 -6.67 -7.59
N ILE A 190 -12.36 -6.69 -7.04
CA ILE A 190 -11.93 -5.68 -6.07
C ILE A 190 -11.92 -4.28 -6.71
N LYS A 191 -11.40 -4.13 -7.93
CA LYS A 191 -11.42 -2.85 -8.65
C LYS A 191 -12.85 -2.33 -8.82
N LYS A 192 -13.77 -3.21 -9.22
CA LYS A 192 -15.18 -2.84 -9.41
C LYS A 192 -15.86 -2.43 -8.11
N LEU A 193 -15.61 -3.16 -7.03
CA LEU A 193 -16.12 -2.80 -5.70
C LEU A 193 -15.55 -1.45 -5.22
N ASN A 194 -14.25 -1.20 -5.44
CA ASN A 194 -13.64 0.10 -5.14
C ASN A 194 -14.28 1.25 -5.90
N GLU A 195 -14.61 1.04 -7.19
CA GLU A 195 -15.31 2.05 -8.00
C GLU A 195 -16.71 2.35 -7.45
N ILE A 196 -17.47 1.30 -7.17
CA ILE A 196 -18.86 1.44 -6.68
C ILE A 196 -18.84 2.09 -5.29
N ALA A 197 -18.11 1.53 -4.34
CA ALA A 197 -18.02 2.05 -2.98
C ALA A 197 -17.44 3.46 -2.94
N GLY A 198 -16.40 3.72 -3.73
CA GLY A 198 -15.77 5.03 -3.82
C GLY A 198 -16.71 6.11 -4.32
N LYS A 199 -17.54 5.80 -5.33
CA LYS A 199 -18.59 6.71 -5.84
C LYS A 199 -19.61 7.10 -4.76
N HIS A 200 -19.86 6.21 -3.80
CA HIS A 200 -20.79 6.44 -2.70
C HIS A 200 -20.11 6.92 -1.41
N GLY A 201 -18.83 7.31 -1.46
CA GLY A 201 -18.10 7.83 -0.31
C GLY A 201 -17.82 6.78 0.78
N ILE A 202 -17.92 5.49 0.47
CA ILE A 202 -17.80 4.40 1.42
C ILE A 202 -16.34 3.93 1.53
N GLY A 203 -15.91 3.57 2.75
CA GLY A 203 -14.64 2.92 3.01
C GLY A 203 -13.58 3.82 3.64
N ARG A 204 -13.98 4.95 4.24
CA ARG A 204 -13.07 5.79 5.03
C ARG A 204 -13.08 5.35 6.48
N VAL A 205 -11.90 5.34 7.09
CA VAL A 205 -11.71 5.09 8.52
C VAL A 205 -10.60 6.00 9.02
N ASP A 206 -10.76 6.51 10.22
CA ASP A 206 -9.75 7.26 10.94
C ASP A 206 -9.21 6.37 12.07
N LEU A 207 -7.88 6.27 12.13
CA LEU A 207 -7.18 5.42 13.08
C LEU A 207 -6.24 6.29 13.90
N VAL A 208 -6.35 6.17 15.22
CA VAL A 208 -5.41 6.78 16.16
C VAL A 208 -4.38 5.71 16.54
N GLU A 209 -3.11 5.95 16.19
CA GLU A 209 -1.97 5.10 16.56
C GLU A 209 -1.22 5.67 17.77
#